data_21d29fd38d0cf08d4bd3fc62f2e16160
#
_entry.id   21d29fd38d0cf08d4bd3fc62f2e16160
#
_cell.length_a   1.000
_cell.length_b   1.000
_cell.length_c   1.000
_cell.angle_alpha   90.00
_cell.angle_beta   90.00
_cell.angle_gamma   90.00
#
_symmetry.space_group_name_H-M   'P 1'
#
loop_
_entity.id
_entity.type
_entity.pdbx_description
1 polymer ?
#
loop_
_entity_poly.entity_id
_entity_poly.type
_entity_poly.pdbx_seq_one_letter_code
_entity_poly.pdbx_strand_id
1 'polypeptide(L)'
;AGECGCGKRECQWCGGVWKLLDAIDSYIPIPVRAKDQPFLMSVEDVFSIKGRGTVPTGRVERGVLKPGDEVEIVGLHHEPRRTIATSLEMFHKTLDDVEPGDAVGVLLRGIDRDEIERGQVLAAPGSIKPHTVAEAEVYVLSKEEGGRHTPFFNGYKPQFYIRTTDVTGSIELPEGVEMVMPGDNIKMKIQLIYPVALEKGLRFAIREGGKTVGAGSFSRIIE
;
A
#
# COMPACT_ATOMS: atom_id res chain seq x y z
N ALA A 1 -17.11 -14.00 32.38
CA ALA A 1 -16.42 -12.73 32.62
C ALA A 1 -17.45 -11.80 33.26
N GLY A 2 -17.26 -11.45 34.55
CA GLY A 2 -18.18 -10.58 35.27
C GLY A 2 -18.13 -9.18 34.69
N GLU A 3 -19.28 -8.62 34.42
CA GLU A 3 -19.46 -7.27 33.93
C GLU A 3 -19.13 -6.25 35.03
N CYS A 4 -17.85 -5.83 35.10
CA CYS A 4 -17.50 -4.71 35.95
C CYS A 4 -17.20 -3.48 35.06
N GLY A 5 -18.18 -2.60 34.90
CA GLY A 5 -18.01 -1.32 34.16
C GLY A 5 -17.31 -0.23 34.97
N CYS A 6 -16.60 -0.54 36.07
CA CYS A 6 -16.06 0.47 36.96
C CYS A 6 -14.79 1.19 36.40
N GLY A 7 -14.07 0.58 35.43
CA GLY A 7 -12.87 1.16 34.81
C GLY A 7 -11.66 1.37 35.75
N LYS A 8 -11.74 0.97 37.03
CA LYS A 8 -10.67 1.20 38.02
C LYS A 8 -9.53 0.21 37.85
N ARG A 9 -8.27 0.68 37.94
CA ARG A 9 -7.04 -0.13 37.85
C ARG A 9 -6.95 -1.22 38.94
N GLU A 10 -7.47 -0.94 40.13
CA GLU A 10 -7.43 -1.82 41.32
C GLU A 10 -8.57 -2.86 41.34
N CYS A 11 -9.50 -2.79 40.38
CA CYS A 11 -10.60 -3.74 40.30
C CYS A 11 -10.10 -5.12 39.87
N GLN A 12 -10.50 -6.16 40.58
CA GLN A 12 -10.14 -7.56 40.27
C GLN A 12 -10.44 -7.95 38.81
N TRP A 13 -11.49 -7.43 38.21
CA TRP A 13 -11.91 -7.71 36.82
C TRP A 13 -11.26 -6.77 35.78
N CYS A 14 -11.17 -5.47 36.12
CA CYS A 14 -10.58 -4.47 35.21
C CYS A 14 -9.05 -4.43 35.27
N GLY A 15 -8.45 -4.84 36.37
CA GLY A 15 -7.02 -4.80 36.59
C GLY A 15 -6.20 -5.61 35.57
N GLY A 16 -6.74 -6.72 35.05
CA GLY A 16 -6.12 -7.49 33.98
C GLY A 16 -6.03 -6.72 32.66
N VAL A 17 -7.06 -5.95 32.33
CA VAL A 17 -7.09 -5.11 31.12
C VAL A 17 -6.08 -3.97 31.25
N TRP A 18 -6.00 -3.31 32.42
CA TRP A 18 -5.01 -2.27 32.65
C TRP A 18 -3.58 -2.78 32.59
N LYS A 19 -3.30 -3.96 33.15
CA LYS A 19 -1.99 -4.61 33.03
C LYS A 19 -1.62 -4.90 31.56
N LEU A 20 -2.58 -5.32 30.75
CA LEU A 20 -2.36 -5.52 29.33
C LEU A 20 -2.05 -4.20 28.62
N LEU A 21 -2.78 -3.12 28.90
CA LEU A 21 -2.53 -1.81 28.33
C LEU A 21 -1.12 -1.28 28.74
N ASP A 22 -0.78 -1.36 30.02
CA ASP A 22 0.54 -0.96 30.52
C ASP A 22 1.67 -1.81 29.88
N ALA A 23 1.42 -3.10 29.62
CA ALA A 23 2.37 -3.97 28.93
C ALA A 23 2.51 -3.58 27.43
N ILE A 24 1.41 -3.25 26.76
CA ILE A 24 1.44 -2.76 25.38
C ILE A 24 2.24 -1.46 25.29
N ASP A 25 1.94 -0.49 26.15
CA ASP A 25 2.62 0.82 26.16
C ASP A 25 4.12 0.71 26.46
N SER A 26 4.52 -0.26 27.30
CA SER A 26 5.93 -0.44 27.66
C SER A 26 6.72 -1.31 26.70
N TYR A 27 6.08 -2.29 26.05
CA TYR A 27 6.74 -3.29 25.22
C TYR A 27 6.77 -2.93 23.73
N ILE A 28 5.75 -2.22 23.23
CA ILE A 28 5.68 -1.85 21.81
C ILE A 28 6.33 -0.47 21.62
N PRO A 29 7.48 -0.39 20.91
CA PRO A 29 8.12 0.88 20.65
C PRO A 29 7.27 1.74 19.69
N ILE A 30 7.33 3.05 19.89
CA ILE A 30 6.72 4.01 18.95
C ILE A 30 7.46 3.87 17.60
N PRO A 31 6.74 3.63 16.47
CA PRO A 31 7.37 3.47 15.18
C PRO A 31 8.06 4.77 14.73
N VAL A 32 9.25 4.63 14.14
CA VAL A 32 9.95 5.76 13.52
C VAL A 32 9.21 6.12 12.23
N ARG A 33 8.65 7.32 12.19
CA ARG A 33 7.95 7.84 11.02
C ARG A 33 8.93 8.44 10.02
N ALA A 34 8.86 8.04 8.76
CA ALA A 34 9.75 8.48 7.68
C ALA A 34 9.35 9.89 7.16
N LYS A 35 9.43 10.91 8.02
CA LYS A 35 9.02 12.31 7.70
C LYS A 35 9.97 13.00 6.73
N ASP A 36 11.26 12.65 6.76
CA ASP A 36 12.32 13.31 5.96
C ASP A 36 12.41 12.78 4.51
N GLN A 37 11.54 11.84 4.15
CA GLN A 37 11.46 11.31 2.78
C GLN A 37 10.45 12.11 1.95
N PRO A 38 10.54 12.07 0.60
CA PRO A 38 9.54 12.66 -0.27
C PRO A 38 8.15 12.09 0.01
N PHE A 39 7.13 12.95 0.04
CA PHE A 39 5.75 12.57 0.32
C PHE A 39 5.26 11.45 -0.59
N LEU A 40 4.55 10.49 -0.02
CA LEU A 40 3.85 9.42 -0.72
C LEU A 40 2.60 8.99 0.06
N MET A 41 1.47 8.94 -0.63
CA MET A 41 0.19 8.45 -0.12
C MET A 41 -0.46 7.52 -1.15
N SER A 42 -0.82 6.32 -0.76
CA SER A 42 -1.62 5.40 -1.59
C SER A 42 -3.08 5.83 -1.62
N VAL A 43 -3.67 5.93 -2.82
CA VAL A 43 -5.09 6.25 -2.99
C VAL A 43 -5.93 5.00 -2.71
N GLU A 44 -6.76 5.08 -1.68
CA GLU A 44 -7.68 4.00 -1.25
C GLU A 44 -9.09 4.19 -1.82
N ASP A 45 -9.57 5.44 -1.84
CA ASP A 45 -10.86 5.81 -2.40
C ASP A 45 -10.84 7.26 -2.92
N VAL A 46 -11.82 7.62 -3.75
CA VAL A 46 -11.91 8.94 -4.36
C VAL A 46 -13.34 9.47 -4.28
N PHE A 47 -13.51 10.60 -3.65
CA PHE A 47 -14.78 11.30 -3.50
C PHE A 47 -14.83 12.57 -4.33
N SER A 48 -16.02 12.90 -4.83
CA SER A 48 -16.29 14.22 -5.42
C SER A 48 -17.19 15.02 -4.48
N ILE A 49 -16.72 16.20 -4.09
CA ILE A 49 -17.50 17.11 -3.25
C ILE A 49 -18.04 18.23 -4.14
N LYS A 50 -19.37 18.27 -4.29
CA LYS A 50 -20.04 19.27 -5.14
C LYS A 50 -19.63 20.70 -4.75
N GLY A 51 -19.07 21.44 -5.71
CA GLY A 51 -18.60 22.82 -5.53
C GLY A 51 -17.23 22.96 -4.85
N ARG A 52 -16.57 21.87 -4.43
CA ARG A 52 -15.22 21.90 -3.83
C ARG A 52 -14.17 21.21 -4.70
N GLY A 53 -14.48 20.05 -5.28
CA GLY A 53 -13.57 19.30 -6.17
C GLY A 53 -13.43 17.84 -5.79
N THR A 54 -12.35 17.22 -6.25
CA THR A 54 -12.03 15.80 -6.06
C THR A 54 -11.14 15.62 -4.84
N VAL A 55 -11.49 14.64 -4.01
CA VAL A 55 -10.81 14.31 -2.75
C VAL A 55 -10.44 12.83 -2.75
N PRO A 56 -9.22 12.46 -3.19
CA PRO A 56 -8.67 11.15 -2.90
C PRO A 56 -8.40 11.02 -1.40
N THR A 57 -8.68 9.84 -0.87
CA THR A 57 -8.40 9.46 0.50
C THR A 57 -7.41 8.31 0.54
N GLY A 58 -6.60 8.28 1.59
CA GLY A 58 -5.62 7.22 1.77
C GLY A 58 -4.74 7.43 2.98
N ARG A 59 -3.80 6.52 3.15
CA ARG A 59 -2.81 6.60 4.22
C ARG A 59 -1.49 7.16 3.69
N VAL A 60 -0.94 8.11 4.43
CA VAL A 60 0.42 8.62 4.17
C VAL A 60 1.45 7.54 4.53
N GLU A 61 2.25 7.13 3.56
CA GLU A 61 3.31 6.12 3.74
C GLU A 61 4.60 6.76 4.26
N ARG A 62 4.97 7.91 3.69
CA ARG A 62 6.18 8.66 4.03
C ARG A 62 6.05 10.14 3.67
N GLY A 63 6.97 10.94 4.20
CA GLY A 63 7.03 12.38 3.94
C GLY A 63 5.92 13.16 4.64
N VAL A 64 5.93 14.46 4.44
CA VAL A 64 4.95 15.42 4.98
C VAL A 64 4.32 16.16 3.82
N LEU A 65 3.03 16.42 3.89
CA LEU A 65 2.31 17.24 2.92
C LEU A 65 1.61 18.40 3.64
N LYS A 66 1.65 19.59 3.01
CA LYS A 66 0.96 20.78 3.49
C LYS A 66 -0.01 21.30 2.44
N PRO A 67 -1.06 22.03 2.84
CA PRO A 67 -1.89 22.76 1.90
C PRO A 67 -1.04 23.74 1.08
N GLY A 68 -1.21 23.71 -0.25
CA GLY A 68 -0.42 24.49 -1.19
C GLY A 68 0.72 23.74 -1.87
N ASP A 69 1.11 22.58 -1.37
CA ASP A 69 2.16 21.76 -1.96
C ASP A 69 1.71 21.17 -3.31
N GLU A 70 2.67 21.07 -4.23
CA GLU A 70 2.50 20.38 -5.51
C GLU A 70 2.65 18.88 -5.32
N VAL A 71 1.75 18.11 -5.92
CA VAL A 71 1.76 16.64 -5.92
C VAL A 71 1.58 16.09 -7.32
N GLU A 72 2.07 14.87 -7.55
CA GLU A 72 1.85 14.09 -8.75
C GLU A 72 0.95 12.89 -8.46
N ILE A 73 0.00 12.62 -9.36
CA ILE A 73 -0.79 11.39 -9.43
C ILE A 73 0.00 10.42 -10.29
N VAL A 74 0.40 9.27 -9.73
CA VAL A 74 1.27 8.30 -10.40
C VAL A 74 0.66 6.89 -10.37
N GLY A 75 0.79 6.16 -11.47
CA GLY A 75 0.34 4.77 -11.63
C GLY A 75 -0.92 4.65 -12.48
N LEU A 76 -1.18 3.43 -12.98
CA LEU A 76 -2.25 3.02 -13.91
C LEU A 76 -2.18 3.70 -15.28
N HIS A 77 -1.57 4.88 -15.37
CA HIS A 77 -1.26 5.59 -16.61
C HIS A 77 0.25 5.81 -16.74
N HIS A 78 0.75 5.94 -17.97
CA HIS A 78 2.18 6.14 -18.23
C HIS A 78 2.66 7.54 -17.84
N GLU A 79 1.82 8.55 -17.97
CA GLU A 79 2.15 9.94 -17.69
C GLU A 79 1.61 10.37 -16.32
N PRO A 80 2.49 10.76 -15.38
CA PRO A 80 2.08 11.37 -14.12
C PRO A 80 1.40 12.71 -14.34
N ARG A 81 0.35 13.00 -13.55
CA ARG A 81 -0.36 14.27 -13.62
C ARG A 81 -0.07 15.12 -12.39
N ARG A 82 0.35 16.36 -12.59
CA ARG A 82 0.62 17.33 -11.52
C ARG A 82 -0.61 18.10 -11.12
N THR A 83 -0.71 18.37 -9.83
CA THR A 83 -1.75 19.20 -9.23
C THR A 83 -1.28 19.78 -7.90
N ILE A 84 -2.14 20.56 -7.25
CA ILE A 84 -1.87 21.16 -5.96
C ILE A 84 -2.86 20.62 -4.92
N ALA A 85 -2.34 20.20 -3.76
CA ALA A 85 -3.12 19.87 -2.58
C ALA A 85 -3.62 21.18 -1.94
N THR A 86 -4.93 21.48 -2.03
CA THR A 86 -5.48 22.74 -1.55
C THR A 86 -5.98 22.69 -0.11
N SER A 87 -6.37 21.52 0.36
CA SER A 87 -6.82 21.29 1.74
C SER A 87 -6.57 19.85 2.15
N LEU A 88 -6.30 19.63 3.43
CA LEU A 88 -6.09 18.33 4.06
C LEU A 88 -7.15 18.16 5.15
N GLU A 89 -7.89 17.06 5.12
CA GLU A 89 -8.99 16.83 6.05
C GLU A 89 -8.88 15.42 6.67
N MET A 90 -9.05 15.34 7.99
CA MET A 90 -9.13 14.10 8.74
C MET A 90 -10.23 14.24 9.82
N PHE A 91 -11.16 13.27 9.89
CA PHE A 91 -12.30 13.28 10.82
C PHE A 91 -13.08 14.61 10.81
N HIS A 92 -13.35 15.17 9.61
CA HIS A 92 -14.04 16.46 9.40
C HIS A 92 -13.30 17.69 9.99
N LYS A 93 -11.98 17.58 10.21
CA LYS A 93 -11.13 18.68 10.62
C LYS A 93 -10.08 18.96 9.56
N THR A 94 -9.91 20.23 9.22
CA THR A 94 -8.81 20.68 8.37
C THR A 94 -7.51 20.62 9.15
N LEU A 95 -6.44 20.16 8.49
CA LEU A 95 -5.11 20.02 9.05
C LEU A 95 -4.15 21.00 8.40
N ASP A 96 -3.16 21.47 9.15
CA ASP A 96 -2.06 22.30 8.66
C ASP A 96 -0.99 21.49 7.96
N ASP A 97 -0.81 20.21 8.34
CA ASP A 97 0.04 19.22 7.68
C ASP A 97 -0.43 17.80 7.98
N VAL A 98 0.08 16.85 7.22
CA VAL A 98 -0.10 15.40 7.47
C VAL A 98 1.23 14.68 7.40
N GLU A 99 1.36 13.63 8.18
CA GLU A 99 2.59 12.86 8.35
C GLU A 99 2.38 11.35 8.18
N PRO A 100 3.47 10.54 8.08
CA PRO A 100 3.36 9.09 7.86
C PRO A 100 2.49 8.42 8.92
N GLY A 101 1.52 7.62 8.46
CA GLY A 101 0.54 6.91 9.27
C GLY A 101 -0.82 7.58 9.33
N ASP A 102 -0.94 8.86 8.96
CA ASP A 102 -2.22 9.54 8.93
C ASP A 102 -3.10 9.04 7.79
N ALA A 103 -4.39 8.83 8.06
CA ALA A 103 -5.42 8.57 7.07
C ALA A 103 -6.13 9.88 6.73
N VAL A 104 -5.95 10.38 5.53
CA VAL A 104 -6.34 11.76 5.15
C VAL A 104 -7.08 11.81 3.84
N GLY A 105 -7.98 12.78 3.70
CA GLY A 105 -8.52 13.23 2.43
C GLY A 105 -7.78 14.48 1.94
N VAL A 106 -7.31 14.45 0.70
CA VAL A 106 -6.54 15.52 0.07
C VAL A 106 -7.40 16.19 -1.01
N LEU A 107 -7.79 17.43 -0.82
CA LEU A 107 -8.52 18.19 -1.84
C LEU A 107 -7.56 18.63 -2.94
N LEU A 108 -7.78 18.17 -4.16
CA LEU A 108 -6.95 18.48 -5.32
C LEU A 108 -7.53 19.60 -6.17
N ARG A 109 -6.65 20.44 -6.74
CA ARG A 109 -7.04 21.53 -7.64
C ARG A 109 -7.18 21.04 -9.07
N GLY A 110 -8.34 21.28 -9.71
CA GLY A 110 -8.53 21.08 -11.16
C GLY A 110 -8.36 19.62 -11.61
N ILE A 111 -8.70 18.68 -10.75
CA ILE A 111 -8.74 17.25 -11.05
C ILE A 111 -10.19 16.80 -10.99
N ASP A 112 -10.67 16.21 -12.08
CA ASP A 112 -11.98 15.59 -12.14
C ASP A 112 -11.96 14.19 -11.49
N ARG A 113 -13.15 13.69 -11.10
CA ARG A 113 -13.28 12.39 -10.41
C ARG A 113 -12.72 11.23 -11.25
N ASP A 114 -12.82 11.33 -12.56
CA ASP A 114 -12.44 10.29 -13.53
C ASP A 114 -10.93 10.30 -13.85
N GLU A 115 -10.20 11.30 -13.34
CA GLU A 115 -8.77 11.49 -13.60
C GLU A 115 -7.88 10.94 -12.49
N ILE A 116 -8.49 10.44 -11.43
CA ILE A 116 -7.80 9.77 -10.32
C ILE A 116 -8.65 8.60 -9.83
N GLU A 117 -7.99 7.48 -9.57
CA GLU A 117 -8.65 6.27 -9.14
C GLU A 117 -7.85 5.53 -8.06
N ARG A 118 -8.55 4.62 -7.38
CA ARG A 118 -7.92 3.70 -6.42
C ARG A 118 -6.79 2.91 -7.09
N GLY A 119 -5.68 2.78 -6.40
CA GLY A 119 -4.50 2.06 -6.89
C GLY A 119 -3.38 2.97 -7.40
N GLN A 120 -3.70 4.22 -7.69
CA GLN A 120 -2.69 5.25 -7.91
C GLN A 120 -2.09 5.74 -6.58
N VAL A 121 -1.03 6.52 -6.67
CA VAL A 121 -0.43 7.21 -5.52
C VAL A 121 -0.39 8.71 -5.75
N LEU A 122 -0.53 9.48 -4.67
CA LEU A 122 -0.13 10.89 -4.63
C LEU A 122 1.30 10.94 -4.10
N ALA A 123 2.18 11.59 -4.83
CA ALA A 123 3.60 11.66 -4.48
C ALA A 123 4.16 13.07 -4.66
N ALA A 124 5.26 13.36 -3.98
CA ALA A 124 6.04 14.56 -4.29
C ALA A 124 6.52 14.50 -5.75
N PRO A 125 6.51 15.62 -6.50
CA PRO A 125 6.84 15.64 -7.90
C PRO A 125 8.19 14.96 -8.22
N GLY A 126 8.17 14.01 -9.17
CA GLY A 126 9.37 13.28 -9.62
C GLY A 126 9.96 12.29 -8.64
N SER A 127 9.34 12.06 -7.47
CA SER A 127 9.89 11.18 -6.42
C SER A 127 9.66 9.68 -6.67
N ILE A 128 8.68 9.33 -7.47
CA ILE A 128 8.36 7.96 -7.88
C ILE A 128 7.89 7.96 -9.33
N LYS A 129 8.10 6.85 -10.03
CA LYS A 129 7.68 6.68 -11.42
C LYS A 129 6.80 5.45 -11.58
N PRO A 130 5.91 5.43 -12.59
CA PRO A 130 5.16 4.25 -12.95
C PRO A 130 6.06 3.27 -13.72
N HIS A 131 5.96 1.98 -13.42
CA HIS A 131 6.76 0.91 -14.02
C HIS A 131 5.90 -0.30 -14.34
N THR A 132 6.27 -1.02 -15.39
CA THR A 132 5.59 -2.25 -15.83
C THR A 132 6.43 -3.50 -15.60
N VAL A 133 7.76 -3.37 -15.53
CA VAL A 133 8.68 -4.52 -15.45
C VAL A 133 9.59 -4.40 -14.24
N ALA A 134 9.63 -5.45 -13.43
CA ALA A 134 10.49 -5.52 -12.26
C ALA A 134 10.93 -6.96 -11.95
N GLU A 135 12.08 -7.10 -11.28
CA GLU A 135 12.51 -8.34 -10.64
C GLU A 135 12.03 -8.37 -9.19
N ALA A 136 11.64 -9.54 -8.74
CA ALA A 136 11.15 -9.73 -7.38
C ALA A 136 11.67 -11.04 -6.77
N GLU A 137 11.81 -11.04 -5.45
CA GLU A 137 11.99 -12.25 -4.65
C GLU A 137 10.63 -12.65 -4.10
N VAL A 138 10.22 -13.88 -4.38
CA VAL A 138 8.87 -14.37 -4.10
C VAL A 138 8.94 -15.69 -3.34
N TYR A 139 8.17 -15.77 -2.27
CA TYR A 139 7.84 -17.01 -1.59
C TYR A 139 6.47 -17.49 -2.05
N VAL A 140 6.42 -18.70 -2.55
CA VAL A 140 5.18 -19.38 -2.99
C VAL A 140 4.61 -20.16 -1.82
N LEU A 141 3.41 -19.77 -1.36
CA LEU A 141 2.77 -20.41 -0.22
C LEU A 141 2.53 -21.92 -0.47
N SER A 142 2.88 -22.73 0.51
CA SER A 142 2.63 -24.16 0.49
C SER A 142 1.14 -24.48 0.62
N LYS A 143 0.77 -25.72 0.36
CA LYS A 143 -0.61 -26.21 0.55
C LYS A 143 -1.09 -26.04 1.99
N GLU A 144 -0.21 -26.29 2.96
CA GLU A 144 -0.50 -26.23 4.39
C GLU A 144 -0.77 -24.80 4.85
N GLU A 145 -0.15 -23.80 4.19
CA GLU A 145 -0.36 -22.39 4.39
C GLU A 145 -1.58 -21.81 3.65
N GLY A 146 -2.35 -22.67 2.99
CA GLY A 146 -3.53 -22.28 2.20
C GLY A 146 -3.22 -21.83 0.77
N GLY A 147 -1.99 -22.03 0.31
CA GLY A 147 -1.51 -21.71 -1.02
C GLY A 147 -1.92 -22.71 -2.11
N ARG A 148 -1.12 -22.81 -3.15
CA ARG A 148 -1.35 -23.71 -4.30
C ARG A 148 -1.08 -25.18 -3.94
N HIS A 149 -1.69 -26.08 -4.71
CA HIS A 149 -1.44 -27.52 -4.64
C HIS A 149 -0.59 -28.02 -5.82
N THR A 150 -0.46 -27.21 -6.87
CA THR A 150 0.21 -27.54 -8.10
C THR A 150 1.29 -26.53 -8.41
N PRO A 151 2.38 -26.93 -9.08
CA PRO A 151 3.38 -25.99 -9.55
C PRO A 151 2.79 -25.02 -10.58
N PHE A 152 3.50 -23.93 -10.83
CA PHE A 152 3.26 -23.07 -11.97
C PHE A 152 4.51 -22.99 -12.86
N PHE A 153 4.28 -22.61 -14.11
CA PHE A 153 5.28 -22.59 -15.17
C PHE A 153 5.53 -21.17 -15.65
N ASN A 154 6.52 -21.01 -16.48
CA ASN A 154 6.81 -19.77 -17.16
C ASN A 154 5.56 -19.22 -17.89
N GLY A 155 5.33 -17.92 -17.82
CA GLY A 155 4.14 -17.27 -18.40
C GLY A 155 2.86 -17.36 -17.54
N TYR A 156 2.95 -17.82 -16.29
CA TYR A 156 1.84 -17.78 -15.34
C TYR A 156 1.37 -16.34 -15.11
N LYS A 157 0.05 -16.13 -15.12
CA LYS A 157 -0.59 -14.79 -15.06
C LYS A 157 -1.53 -14.62 -13.87
N PRO A 158 -1.01 -14.46 -12.65
CA PRO A 158 -1.81 -14.18 -11.46
C PRO A 158 -2.13 -12.69 -11.32
N GLN A 159 -2.88 -12.33 -10.27
CA GLN A 159 -3.06 -10.97 -9.81
C GLN A 159 -2.01 -10.60 -8.75
N PHE A 160 -1.39 -9.44 -8.94
CA PHE A 160 -0.45 -8.84 -8.01
C PHE A 160 -1.15 -7.74 -7.22
N TYR A 161 -1.20 -7.88 -5.91
CA TYR A 161 -1.75 -6.89 -4.99
C TYR A 161 -0.61 -6.02 -4.48
N ILE A 162 -0.55 -4.81 -5.00
CA ILE A 162 0.53 -3.84 -4.75
C ILE A 162 -0.10 -2.59 -4.17
N ARG A 163 0.22 -2.23 -2.90
CA ARG A 163 -0.49 -1.15 -2.19
C ARG A 163 -2.01 -1.36 -2.25
N THR A 164 -2.73 -0.45 -2.88
CA THR A 164 -4.19 -0.44 -2.97
C THR A 164 -4.73 -0.94 -4.32
N THR A 165 -3.84 -1.32 -5.26
CA THR A 165 -4.23 -1.85 -6.57
C THR A 165 -4.06 -3.36 -6.67
N ASP A 166 -4.85 -3.96 -7.52
CA ASP A 166 -4.67 -5.31 -8.02
C ASP A 166 -4.46 -5.25 -9.55
N VAL A 167 -3.36 -5.81 -10.01
CA VAL A 167 -3.01 -5.79 -11.42
C VAL A 167 -2.57 -7.18 -11.87
N THR A 168 -3.04 -7.60 -13.03
CA THR A 168 -2.58 -8.84 -13.65
C THR A 168 -1.18 -8.64 -14.19
N GLY A 169 -0.31 -9.62 -13.97
CA GLY A 169 1.04 -9.62 -14.53
C GLY A 169 1.46 -11.03 -14.95
N SER A 170 2.37 -11.12 -15.88
CA SER A 170 3.00 -12.37 -16.29
C SER A 170 4.32 -12.57 -15.56
N ILE A 171 4.59 -13.81 -15.19
CA ILE A 171 5.84 -14.22 -14.54
C ILE A 171 6.77 -14.82 -15.60
N GLU A 172 8.02 -14.35 -15.61
CA GLU A 172 9.12 -14.92 -16.36
C GLU A 172 10.12 -15.53 -15.37
N LEU A 173 10.32 -16.84 -15.48
CA LEU A 173 11.22 -17.60 -14.62
C LEU A 173 12.67 -17.46 -15.11
N PRO A 174 13.68 -17.56 -14.21
CA PRO A 174 15.09 -17.53 -14.59
C PRO A 174 15.45 -18.72 -15.49
N GLU A 175 16.52 -18.55 -16.27
CA GLU A 175 17.05 -19.62 -17.13
C GLU A 175 17.33 -20.90 -16.34
N GLY A 176 16.91 -22.05 -16.87
CA GLY A 176 17.09 -23.35 -16.25
C GLY A 176 16.01 -23.74 -15.23
N VAL A 177 15.04 -22.86 -14.93
CA VAL A 177 13.90 -23.17 -14.07
C VAL A 177 12.67 -23.39 -14.93
N GLU A 178 12.19 -24.63 -15.01
CA GLU A 178 11.00 -24.98 -15.78
C GLU A 178 9.71 -24.74 -15.02
N MET A 179 9.73 -24.97 -13.70
CA MET A 179 8.55 -24.82 -12.83
C MET A 179 8.94 -24.36 -11.43
N VAL A 180 7.96 -23.85 -10.71
CA VAL A 180 8.08 -23.42 -9.30
C VAL A 180 7.07 -24.22 -8.47
N MET A 181 7.55 -24.82 -7.39
CA MET A 181 6.74 -25.63 -6.48
C MET A 181 6.17 -24.76 -5.33
N PRO A 182 5.00 -25.15 -4.78
CA PRO A 182 4.56 -24.59 -3.49
C PRO A 182 5.61 -24.81 -2.40
N GLY A 183 5.96 -23.76 -1.66
CA GLY A 183 7.02 -23.74 -0.65
C GLY A 183 8.35 -23.18 -1.14
N ASP A 184 8.51 -22.92 -2.43
CA ASP A 184 9.76 -22.39 -2.99
C ASP A 184 9.93 -20.88 -2.75
N ASN A 185 11.20 -20.51 -2.58
CA ASN A 185 11.66 -19.11 -2.69
C ASN A 185 12.38 -18.92 -4.02
N ILE A 186 11.94 -17.98 -4.82
CA ILE A 186 12.50 -17.77 -6.15
C ILE A 186 12.61 -16.30 -6.52
N LYS A 187 13.66 -15.97 -7.28
CA LYS A 187 13.75 -14.68 -7.99
C LYS A 187 13.10 -14.84 -9.36
N MET A 188 12.22 -13.92 -9.71
CA MET A 188 11.52 -13.93 -10.98
C MET A 188 11.36 -12.52 -11.51
N LYS A 189 11.18 -12.42 -12.82
CA LYS A 189 10.80 -11.17 -13.48
C LYS A 189 9.30 -11.13 -13.64
N ILE A 190 8.72 -9.97 -13.33
CA ILE A 190 7.28 -9.72 -13.37
C ILE A 190 7.03 -8.63 -14.40
N GLN A 191 6.11 -8.87 -15.31
CA GLN A 191 5.63 -7.89 -16.28
C GLN A 191 4.14 -7.63 -16.02
N LEU A 192 3.82 -6.45 -15.55
CA LEU A 192 2.47 -5.99 -15.26
C LEU A 192 1.78 -5.49 -16.55
N ILE A 193 0.46 -5.66 -16.63
CA ILE A 193 -0.32 -5.17 -17.79
C ILE A 193 -0.56 -3.66 -17.76
N TYR A 194 -0.48 -3.03 -16.57
CA TYR A 194 -0.57 -1.59 -16.39
C TYR A 194 0.64 -1.09 -15.57
N PRO A 195 1.10 0.14 -15.82
CA PRO A 195 2.17 0.74 -15.04
C PRO A 195 1.71 1.02 -13.60
N VAL A 196 2.52 0.64 -12.63
CA VAL A 196 2.27 0.85 -11.20
C VAL A 196 3.44 1.63 -10.60
N ALA A 197 3.17 2.45 -9.61
CA ALA A 197 4.19 3.15 -8.84
C ALA A 197 5.01 2.14 -8.03
N LEU A 198 6.12 1.66 -8.58
CA LEU A 198 6.99 0.65 -7.99
C LEU A 198 8.25 1.28 -7.41
N GLU A 199 8.77 0.66 -6.36
CA GLU A 199 10.07 0.97 -5.80
C GLU A 199 10.73 -0.29 -5.22
N LYS A 200 12.04 -0.26 -5.11
CA LYS A 200 12.81 -1.37 -4.53
C LYS A 200 12.40 -1.59 -3.06
N GLY A 201 12.18 -2.84 -2.69
CA GLY A 201 11.77 -3.25 -1.35
C GLY A 201 10.26 -3.21 -1.12
N LEU A 202 9.47 -2.68 -2.06
CA LEU A 202 8.01 -2.68 -1.97
C LEU A 202 7.48 -4.12 -1.96
N ARG A 203 6.66 -4.44 -0.96
CA ARG A 203 6.05 -5.76 -0.80
C ARG A 203 4.77 -5.87 -1.60
N PHE A 204 4.46 -7.09 -2.03
CA PHE A 204 3.22 -7.41 -2.71
C PHE A 204 2.75 -8.83 -2.37
N ALA A 205 1.47 -9.09 -2.60
CA ALA A 205 0.90 -10.43 -2.55
C ALA A 205 0.52 -10.89 -3.96
N ILE A 206 0.64 -12.20 -4.19
CA ILE A 206 0.17 -12.86 -5.42
C ILE A 206 -1.12 -13.59 -5.07
N ARG A 207 -2.17 -13.36 -5.85
CA ARG A 207 -3.47 -14.00 -5.64
C ARG A 207 -4.01 -14.65 -6.90
N GLU A 208 -4.72 -15.75 -6.69
CA GLU A 208 -5.42 -16.50 -7.73
C GLU A 208 -6.77 -16.94 -7.19
N GLY A 209 -7.86 -16.65 -7.91
CA GLY A 209 -9.20 -17.06 -7.52
C GLY A 209 -9.59 -16.63 -6.10
N GLY A 210 -9.15 -15.45 -5.65
CA GLY A 210 -9.44 -14.90 -4.31
C GLY A 210 -8.55 -15.43 -3.18
N LYS A 211 -7.63 -16.38 -3.45
CA LYS A 211 -6.67 -16.91 -2.46
C LYS A 211 -5.29 -16.30 -2.67
N THR A 212 -4.59 -16.03 -1.57
CA THR A 212 -3.18 -15.65 -1.63
C THR A 212 -2.34 -16.91 -1.87
N VAL A 213 -1.56 -16.89 -2.94
CA VAL A 213 -0.73 -18.03 -3.36
C VAL A 213 0.76 -17.75 -3.25
N GLY A 214 1.13 -16.51 -2.97
CA GLY A 214 2.51 -16.12 -2.75
C GLY A 214 2.61 -14.70 -2.22
N ALA A 215 3.78 -14.35 -1.74
CA ALA A 215 4.15 -13.00 -1.32
C ALA A 215 5.60 -12.72 -1.70
N GLY A 216 5.91 -11.47 -1.99
CA GLY A 216 7.26 -11.10 -2.39
C GLY A 216 7.57 -9.64 -2.17
N SER A 217 8.77 -9.26 -2.56
CA SER A 217 9.21 -7.87 -2.62
C SER A 217 9.99 -7.61 -3.90
N PHE A 218 9.83 -6.41 -4.45
CA PHE A 218 10.58 -6.00 -5.64
C PHE A 218 12.05 -5.76 -5.28
N SER A 219 12.95 -6.51 -5.92
CA SER A 219 14.40 -6.40 -5.69
C SER A 219 15.05 -5.38 -6.62
N ARG A 220 14.52 -5.24 -7.85
CA ARG A 220 15.01 -4.32 -8.89
C ARG A 220 13.89 -3.88 -9.81
N ILE A 221 13.84 -2.59 -10.12
CA ILE A 221 12.95 -2.02 -11.12
C ILE A 221 13.70 -1.98 -12.46
N ILE A 222 13.05 -2.41 -13.55
CA ILE A 222 13.67 -2.50 -14.89
C ILE A 222 13.10 -1.42 -15.81
N GLU A 223 11.75 -1.34 -15.92
CA GLU A 223 11.04 -0.40 -16.80
C GLU A 223 9.66 -0.04 -16.22
#